data_01f23a055392b4d0053399abfbb50001
#
_entry.id   01f23a055392b4d0053399abfbb50001
#
_cell.length_a   1.000
_cell.length_b   1.000
_cell.length_c   1.000
_cell.angle_alpha   90.00
_cell.angle_beta   90.00
_cell.angle_gamma   90.00
#
_symmetry.space_group_name_H-M   'P 1'
#
loop_
_entity.id
_entity.type
_entity.pdbx_description
1 polymer ?
#
loop_
_entity_poly.entity_id
_entity_poly.type
_entity_poly.pdbx_seq_one_letter_code
_entity_poly.pdbx_strand_id
1 'polypeptide(L)'
;MSEQIEMAKAAIEKNCKLNDIDVNLGQLQLSVDPANLILVIDFVKNDPSCEFKQITDIAGVDFPENEKRFEVIYHFLSFRFNLRLRVKTQISEEESLPSITSIFPAANWFEREAFDMYGITFTDHPDLRRILTDYGFEGYPPVSYTHLRAHET
;
A
#
# COMPACT_ATOMS: atom_id res chain seq x y z
N MET A 1 5.58 24.79 -1.37
CA MET A 1 5.60 23.38 -0.99
C MET A 1 4.68 23.07 0.18
N SER A 2 4.86 23.79 1.26
CA SER A 2 4.02 23.54 2.44
C SER A 2 2.55 23.86 2.21
N GLU A 3 2.24 24.83 1.38
CA GLU A 3 0.84 25.16 1.07
C GLU A 3 0.15 24.03 0.33
N GLN A 4 0.82 23.41 -0.64
CA GLN A 4 0.22 22.35 -1.43
C GLN A 4 -0.02 21.11 -0.57
N ILE A 5 0.93 20.77 0.31
CA ILE A 5 0.76 19.62 1.17
C ILE A 5 -0.39 19.85 2.18
N GLU A 6 -0.55 21.07 2.65
CA GLU A 6 -1.67 21.41 3.52
C GLU A 6 -3.01 21.38 2.79
N MET A 7 -3.04 21.79 1.54
CA MET A 7 -4.24 21.69 0.71
C MET A 7 -4.64 20.24 0.48
N ALA A 8 -3.67 19.39 0.17
CA ALA A 8 -3.91 17.97 -0.01
C ALA A 8 -4.41 17.33 1.28
N LYS A 9 -3.76 17.66 2.40
CA LYS A 9 -4.14 17.14 3.71
C LYS A 9 -5.58 17.53 4.05
N ALA A 10 -5.94 18.79 3.86
CA ALA A 10 -7.27 19.28 4.14
C ALA A 10 -8.34 18.60 3.27
N ALA A 11 -8.05 18.41 1.98
CA ALA A 11 -8.96 17.73 1.07
C ALA A 11 -9.20 16.27 1.50
N ILE A 12 -8.13 15.58 1.90
CA ILE A 12 -8.22 14.20 2.35
C ILE A 12 -9.02 14.10 3.64
N GLU A 13 -8.72 14.96 4.62
CA GLU A 13 -9.44 14.96 5.89
C GLU A 13 -10.93 15.20 5.71
N LYS A 14 -11.28 16.07 4.78
CA LYS A 14 -12.68 16.43 4.54
C LYS A 14 -13.47 15.29 3.87
N ASN A 15 -12.84 14.54 2.99
CA ASN A 15 -13.52 13.60 2.10
C ASN A 15 -13.28 12.13 2.39
N CYS A 16 -12.33 11.80 3.25
CA CYS A 16 -11.96 10.42 3.53
C CYS A 16 -12.15 10.09 4.99
N LYS A 17 -12.50 8.83 5.25
CA LYS A 17 -12.57 8.31 6.61
C LYS A 17 -11.22 7.70 6.97
N LEU A 18 -10.55 8.31 7.93
CA LEU A 18 -9.19 7.94 8.33
C LEU A 18 -9.12 7.66 9.82
N ASN A 19 -8.15 6.82 10.21
CA ASN A 19 -7.81 6.65 11.60
C ASN A 19 -6.84 7.73 12.06
N ASP A 20 -5.95 8.15 11.15
CA ASP A 20 -4.98 9.19 11.45
C ASP A 20 -4.46 9.81 10.16
N ILE A 21 -3.99 11.05 10.25
CA ILE A 21 -3.32 11.74 9.16
C ILE A 21 -2.24 12.63 9.76
N ASP A 22 -1.06 12.63 9.15
CA ASP A 22 0.09 13.36 9.63
C ASP A 22 0.98 13.80 8.47
N VAL A 23 1.80 14.81 8.72
CA VAL A 23 2.84 15.23 7.79
C VAL A 23 4.17 15.06 8.49
N ASN A 24 5.03 14.23 7.94
CA ASN A 24 6.34 13.94 8.52
C ASN A 24 7.41 14.05 7.44
N LEU A 25 8.42 14.89 7.67
CA LEU A 25 9.52 15.09 6.74
C LEU A 25 9.06 15.42 5.32
N GLY A 26 8.00 16.23 5.22
CA GLY A 26 7.46 16.65 3.92
C GLY A 26 6.63 15.60 3.21
N GLN A 27 6.27 14.52 3.89
CA GLN A 27 5.42 13.47 3.33
C GLN A 27 4.11 13.38 4.09
N LEU A 28 3.03 13.14 3.36
CA LEU A 28 1.75 12.83 3.97
C LEU A 28 1.74 11.36 4.40
N GLN A 29 1.21 11.10 5.58
CA GLN A 29 1.04 9.75 6.09
C GLN A 29 -0.38 9.58 6.57
N LEU A 30 -1.04 8.54 6.08
CA LEU A 30 -2.42 8.22 6.44
C LEU A 30 -2.47 6.84 7.08
N SER A 31 -3.36 6.69 8.07
CA SER A 31 -3.72 5.37 8.59
C SER A 31 -5.19 5.16 8.33
N VAL A 32 -5.54 4.06 7.67
CA VAL A 32 -6.91 3.76 7.27
C VAL A 32 -7.26 2.32 7.62
N ASP A 33 -8.55 2.07 7.84
CA ASP A 33 -9.03 0.70 7.96
C ASP A 33 -9.10 0.04 6.58
N PRO A 34 -8.92 -1.29 6.51
CA PRO A 34 -9.02 -1.99 5.23
C PRO A 34 -10.34 -1.72 4.50
N ALA A 35 -11.42 -1.54 5.24
CA ALA A 35 -12.73 -1.27 4.64
C ALA A 35 -12.79 0.06 3.88
N ASN A 36 -11.93 1.00 4.23
CA ASN A 36 -11.91 2.33 3.60
C ASN A 36 -10.76 2.50 2.62
N LEU A 37 -9.93 1.49 2.45
CA LEU A 37 -8.70 1.58 1.67
C LEU A 37 -8.95 1.98 0.22
N ILE A 38 -9.88 1.32 -0.45
CA ILE A 38 -10.19 1.57 -1.86
C ILE A 38 -10.67 3.01 -2.06
N LEU A 39 -11.57 3.47 -1.20
CA LEU A 39 -12.13 4.82 -1.31
C LEU A 39 -11.04 5.87 -1.14
N VAL A 40 -10.15 5.68 -0.17
CA VAL A 40 -9.06 6.62 0.08
C VAL A 40 -8.07 6.65 -1.08
N ILE A 41 -7.66 5.49 -1.58
CA ILE A 41 -6.70 5.41 -2.68
C ILE A 41 -7.28 6.01 -3.96
N ASP A 42 -8.54 5.72 -4.25
CA ASP A 42 -9.20 6.31 -5.42
C ASP A 42 -9.29 7.83 -5.29
N PHE A 43 -9.61 8.32 -4.11
CA PHE A 43 -9.70 9.75 -3.86
C PHE A 43 -8.36 10.45 -4.09
N VAL A 44 -7.28 9.95 -3.50
CA VAL A 44 -5.98 10.62 -3.60
C VAL A 44 -5.41 10.58 -5.01
N LYS A 45 -5.81 9.60 -5.80
CA LYS A 45 -5.40 9.53 -7.21
C LYS A 45 -6.10 10.62 -8.04
N ASN A 46 -7.37 10.87 -7.79
CA ASN A 46 -8.21 11.66 -8.69
C ASN A 46 -8.49 13.09 -8.23
N ASP A 47 -8.31 13.38 -6.95
CA ASP A 47 -8.59 14.72 -6.44
C ASP A 47 -7.61 15.74 -6.99
N PRO A 48 -8.09 16.91 -7.47
CA PRO A 48 -7.22 17.94 -8.07
C PRO A 48 -6.15 18.49 -7.11
N SER A 49 -6.38 18.41 -5.80
CA SER A 49 -5.39 18.86 -4.81
C SER A 49 -4.34 17.81 -4.49
N CYS A 50 -4.53 16.60 -4.92
CA CYS A 50 -3.67 15.46 -4.58
C CYS A 50 -2.94 14.92 -5.80
N GLU A 51 -3.65 14.34 -6.75
CA GLU A 51 -3.13 13.77 -8.00
C GLU A 51 -1.95 12.80 -7.79
N PHE A 52 -2.12 11.88 -6.84
CA PHE A 52 -1.14 10.82 -6.63
C PHE A 52 -1.36 9.74 -7.71
N LYS A 53 -0.81 9.99 -8.88
CA LYS A 53 -1.04 9.18 -10.09
C LYS A 53 -0.10 8.01 -10.23
N GLN A 54 0.92 7.91 -9.38
CA GLN A 54 1.87 6.81 -9.45
C GLN A 54 2.01 6.11 -8.12
N ILE A 55 1.94 4.78 -8.15
CA ILE A 55 2.31 3.95 -7.01
C ILE A 55 3.78 3.57 -7.16
N THR A 56 4.53 3.71 -6.07
CA THR A 56 5.97 3.42 -6.09
C THR A 56 6.31 2.13 -5.39
N ASP A 57 5.50 1.71 -4.42
CA ASP A 57 5.76 0.49 -3.67
C ASP A 57 4.57 0.09 -2.81
N ILE A 58 4.50 -1.20 -2.47
CA ILE A 58 3.63 -1.72 -1.42
C ILE A 58 4.53 -2.59 -0.55
N ALA A 59 4.73 -2.16 0.70
CA ALA A 59 5.60 -2.85 1.64
C ALA A 59 4.79 -3.47 2.77
N GLY A 60 5.22 -4.65 3.24
CA GLY A 60 4.62 -5.30 4.38
C GLY A 60 5.56 -5.27 5.57
N VAL A 61 5.01 -5.16 6.77
CA VAL A 61 5.75 -5.27 8.02
C VAL A 61 5.03 -6.27 8.90
N ASP A 62 5.77 -7.20 9.47
CA ASP A 62 5.23 -8.24 10.32
C ASP A 62 5.48 -7.91 11.78
N PHE A 63 4.40 -7.80 12.55
CA PHE A 63 4.44 -7.61 14.00
C PHE A 63 3.83 -8.86 14.66
N PRO A 64 4.60 -9.95 14.81
CA PRO A 64 4.03 -11.25 15.22
C PRO A 64 3.30 -11.25 16.55
N GLU A 65 3.61 -10.30 17.43
CA GLU A 65 3.01 -10.22 18.76
C GLU A 65 1.70 -9.43 18.78
N ASN A 66 1.37 -8.75 17.68
CA ASN A 66 0.16 -7.95 17.61
C ASN A 66 -1.01 -8.76 17.07
N GLU A 67 -2.22 -8.40 17.51
CA GLU A 67 -3.44 -9.00 16.98
C GLU A 67 -3.59 -8.68 15.49
N LYS A 68 -3.36 -7.43 15.10
CA LYS A 68 -3.22 -7.03 13.71
C LYS A 68 -1.76 -7.19 13.34
N ARG A 69 -1.41 -8.42 12.95
CA ARG A 69 -0.02 -8.82 12.77
C ARG A 69 0.68 -8.08 11.64
N PHE A 70 -0.01 -7.87 10.51
CA PHE A 70 0.61 -7.27 9.35
C PHE A 70 0.22 -5.81 9.19
N GLU A 71 1.21 -4.98 8.91
CA GLU A 71 0.99 -3.61 8.47
C GLU A 71 1.41 -3.52 7.00
N VAL A 72 0.52 -3.01 6.18
CA VAL A 72 0.79 -2.85 4.76
C VAL A 72 0.86 -1.35 4.46
N ILE A 73 1.94 -0.94 3.82
CA ILE A 73 2.22 0.47 3.55
C ILE A 73 2.28 0.67 2.04
N TYR A 74 1.40 1.53 1.55
CA TYR A 74 1.33 1.90 0.14
C TYR A 74 2.02 3.23 -0.06
N HIS A 75 2.94 3.30 -1.01
CA HIS A 75 3.69 4.51 -1.31
C HIS A 75 3.26 5.08 -2.65
N PHE A 76 2.90 6.36 -2.66
CA PHE A 76 2.44 7.05 -3.86
C PHE A 76 3.23 8.32 -4.11
N LEU A 77 3.24 8.75 -5.36
CA LEU A 77 3.92 9.96 -5.78
C LEU A 77 3.00 10.82 -6.64
N SER A 78 2.95 12.10 -6.34
CA SER A 78 2.33 13.10 -7.21
C SER A 78 3.44 13.85 -7.95
N PHE A 79 3.55 13.63 -9.25
CA PHE A 79 4.53 14.36 -10.06
C PHE A 79 4.17 15.83 -10.17
N ARG A 80 2.87 16.11 -10.29
CA ARG A 80 2.41 17.48 -10.48
C ARG A 80 2.82 18.39 -9.33
N PHE A 81 2.65 17.91 -8.10
CA PHE A 81 2.92 18.71 -6.91
C PHE A 81 4.20 18.34 -6.20
N ASN A 82 4.91 17.35 -6.71
CA ASN A 82 6.12 16.82 -6.09
C ASN A 82 5.88 16.42 -4.63
N LEU A 83 4.80 15.69 -4.40
CA LEU A 83 4.41 15.21 -3.07
C LEU A 83 4.50 13.71 -2.99
N ARG A 84 4.81 13.23 -1.80
CA ARG A 84 4.82 11.80 -1.49
C ARG A 84 3.77 11.49 -0.44
N LEU A 85 3.17 10.31 -0.56
CA LEU A 85 2.11 9.85 0.31
C LEU A 85 2.37 8.42 0.76
N ARG A 86 2.15 8.16 2.04
CA ARG A 86 2.16 6.81 2.58
C ARG A 86 0.78 6.52 3.15
N VAL A 87 0.17 5.43 2.72
CA VAL A 87 -1.11 4.97 3.25
C VAL A 87 -0.86 3.65 3.96
N LYS A 88 -1.15 3.62 5.25
CA LYS A 88 -0.92 2.43 6.08
C LYS A 88 -2.24 1.81 6.48
N THR A 89 -2.28 0.48 6.45
CA THR A 89 -3.41 -0.27 6.97
C THR A 89 -2.88 -1.51 7.68
N GLN A 90 -3.65 -2.00 8.65
CA GLN A 90 -3.26 -3.16 9.44
C GLN A 90 -4.29 -4.26 9.31
N ILE A 91 -3.81 -5.49 9.20
CA ILE A 91 -4.67 -6.66 9.10
C ILE A 91 -4.15 -7.79 9.99
N SER A 92 -5.05 -8.68 10.41
CA SER A 92 -4.67 -9.92 11.07
C SER A 92 -4.27 -10.95 10.02
N GLU A 93 -3.71 -12.08 10.48
CA GLU A 93 -3.32 -13.17 9.57
C GLU A 93 -4.47 -13.71 8.73
N GLU A 94 -5.68 -13.62 9.25
CA GLU A 94 -6.86 -14.20 8.61
C GLU A 94 -7.57 -13.24 7.67
N GLU A 95 -7.21 -11.97 7.73
CA GLU A 95 -7.86 -10.95 6.92
C GLU A 95 -7.19 -10.82 5.55
N SER A 96 -7.98 -10.37 4.57
CA SER A 96 -7.47 -10.04 3.24
C SER A 96 -7.67 -8.56 2.97
N LEU A 97 -6.83 -7.99 2.12
CA LEU A 97 -7.00 -6.63 1.66
C LEU A 97 -7.65 -6.61 0.29
N PRO A 98 -8.46 -5.60 -0.03
CA PRO A 98 -8.94 -5.45 -1.40
C PRO A 98 -7.77 -5.09 -2.32
N SER A 99 -7.74 -5.70 -3.51
CA SER A 99 -6.73 -5.36 -4.51
C SER A 99 -6.99 -3.97 -5.05
N ILE A 100 -5.92 -3.21 -5.29
CA ILE A 100 -6.03 -1.88 -5.89
C ILE A 100 -5.60 -1.86 -7.35
N THR A 101 -5.51 -3.03 -7.99
CA THR A 101 -5.09 -3.12 -9.40
C THR A 101 -6.05 -2.43 -10.35
N SER A 102 -7.32 -2.31 -9.99
CA SER A 102 -8.31 -1.57 -10.79
C SER A 102 -8.03 -0.06 -10.80
N ILE A 103 -7.37 0.44 -9.76
CA ILE A 103 -7.02 1.86 -9.64
C ILE A 103 -5.60 2.09 -10.14
N PHE A 104 -4.67 1.22 -9.75
CA PHE A 104 -3.27 1.28 -10.12
C PHE A 104 -2.82 -0.09 -10.66
N PRO A 105 -2.82 -0.27 -11.98
CA PRO A 105 -2.40 -1.58 -12.55
C PRO A 105 -1.01 -2.04 -12.12
N ALA A 106 -0.10 -1.11 -11.89
CA ALA A 106 1.25 -1.44 -11.42
C ALA A 106 1.24 -2.11 -10.03
N ALA A 107 0.17 -1.97 -9.28
CA ALA A 107 0.03 -2.62 -7.98
C ALA A 107 0.01 -4.14 -8.08
N ASN A 108 -0.30 -4.69 -9.26
CA ASN A 108 -0.31 -6.13 -9.48
C ASN A 108 0.98 -6.79 -8.97
N TRP A 109 2.12 -6.27 -9.41
CA TRP A 109 3.41 -6.82 -9.01
C TRP A 109 3.63 -6.69 -7.49
N PHE A 110 3.38 -5.51 -6.95
CA PHE A 110 3.64 -5.27 -5.53
C PHE A 110 2.74 -6.09 -4.62
N GLU A 111 1.48 -6.29 -5.01
CA GLU A 111 0.56 -7.13 -4.23
C GLU A 111 1.01 -8.59 -4.27
N ARG A 112 1.49 -9.06 -5.41
CA ARG A 112 2.02 -10.41 -5.52
C ARG A 112 3.28 -10.59 -4.67
N GLU A 113 4.12 -9.57 -4.57
CA GLU A 113 5.27 -9.60 -3.68
C GLU A 113 4.85 -9.76 -2.22
N ALA A 114 3.86 -8.98 -1.78
CA ALA A 114 3.38 -9.05 -0.41
C ALA A 114 2.77 -10.43 -0.10
N PHE A 115 2.03 -11.00 -1.04
CA PHE A 115 1.49 -12.33 -0.92
C PHE A 115 2.61 -13.37 -0.80
N ASP A 116 3.61 -13.26 -1.67
CA ASP A 116 4.70 -14.23 -1.74
C ASP A 116 5.56 -14.24 -0.46
N MET A 117 5.80 -13.05 0.11
CA MET A 117 6.66 -12.92 1.27
C MET A 117 5.97 -13.16 2.61
N TYR A 118 4.75 -12.68 2.76
CA TYR A 118 4.07 -12.67 4.06
C TYR A 118 2.78 -13.48 4.07
N GLY A 119 2.33 -13.96 2.92
CA GLY A 119 1.05 -14.62 2.83
C GLY A 119 -0.14 -13.68 2.90
N ILE A 120 0.08 -12.38 2.71
CA ILE A 120 -0.99 -11.39 2.70
C ILE A 120 -1.81 -11.58 1.41
N THR A 121 -3.10 -11.89 1.55
CA THR A 121 -3.96 -12.13 0.40
C THR A 121 -4.73 -10.87 0.01
N PHE A 122 -4.97 -10.73 -1.28
CA PHE A 122 -5.68 -9.58 -1.83
C PHE A 122 -6.90 -10.08 -2.61
N THR A 123 -8.08 -9.63 -2.23
CA THR A 123 -9.32 -10.02 -2.91
C THR A 123 -9.41 -9.33 -4.26
N ASP A 124 -10.00 -10.02 -5.23
CA ASP A 124 -10.18 -9.51 -6.60
C ASP A 124 -8.88 -9.22 -7.35
N HIS A 125 -7.77 -9.81 -6.89
CA HIS A 125 -6.52 -9.71 -7.62
C HIS A 125 -6.62 -10.55 -8.91
N PRO A 126 -6.19 -10.03 -10.06
CA PRO A 126 -6.32 -10.75 -11.33
C PRO A 126 -5.47 -12.02 -11.40
N ASP A 127 -4.34 -12.07 -10.69
CA ASP A 127 -3.44 -13.22 -10.76
C ASP A 127 -2.56 -13.28 -9.53
N LEU A 128 -3.15 -13.71 -8.41
CA LEU A 128 -2.42 -13.79 -7.15
C LEU A 128 -1.74 -15.14 -7.02
N ARG A 129 -0.48 -15.19 -7.44
CA ARG A 129 0.35 -16.38 -7.35
C ARG A 129 1.75 -16.01 -6.93
N ARG A 130 2.49 -17.00 -6.44
CA ARG A 130 3.86 -16.78 -5.99
C ARG A 130 4.79 -16.47 -7.16
N ILE A 131 5.67 -15.54 -6.94
CA ILE A 131 6.63 -15.10 -7.96
C ILE A 131 7.92 -15.90 -7.88
N LEU A 132 8.39 -16.15 -6.65
CA LEU A 132 9.69 -16.79 -6.43
C LEU A 132 9.61 -18.26 -6.08
N THR A 133 8.45 -18.74 -5.66
CA THR A 133 8.32 -20.08 -5.08
C THR A 133 7.30 -20.94 -5.80
N ASP A 134 7.10 -20.72 -7.08
CA ASP A 134 6.10 -21.45 -7.86
C ASP A 134 6.56 -22.85 -8.31
N TYR A 135 7.73 -23.30 -7.89
CA TYR A 135 8.25 -24.60 -8.28
C TYR A 135 8.15 -25.64 -7.17
N GLY A 136 7.02 -25.66 -6.50
CA GLY A 136 6.76 -26.69 -5.48
C GLY A 136 7.22 -26.34 -4.09
N PHE A 137 7.58 -25.13 -3.84
CA PHE A 137 7.90 -24.67 -2.50
C PHE A 137 6.63 -24.63 -1.66
N GLU A 138 6.73 -25.13 -0.42
CA GLU A 138 5.65 -24.99 0.55
C GLU A 138 6.04 -23.92 1.57
N GLY A 139 5.05 -23.14 2.03
CA GLY A 139 5.31 -22.04 2.93
C GLY A 139 5.81 -20.81 2.20
N TYR A 140 6.25 -19.81 2.94
CA TYR A 140 6.66 -18.52 2.38
C TYR A 140 8.17 -18.37 2.45
N PRO A 141 8.77 -17.62 1.49
CA PRO A 141 10.22 -17.53 1.45
C PRO A 141 10.79 -16.83 2.68
N PRO A 142 12.01 -17.22 3.09
CA PRO A 142 12.65 -16.49 4.18
C PRO A 142 13.01 -15.08 3.77
N VAL A 143 13.26 -14.23 4.76
CA VAL A 143 13.55 -12.81 4.55
C VAL A 143 14.69 -12.59 3.56
N SER A 144 15.67 -13.50 3.52
CA SER A 144 16.79 -13.40 2.60
C SER A 144 16.38 -13.39 1.12
N TYR A 145 15.22 -13.92 0.79
CA TYR A 145 14.74 -13.88 -0.59
C TYR A 145 14.36 -12.48 -1.05
N THR A 146 14.09 -11.57 -0.14
CA THR A 146 13.74 -10.21 -0.52
C THR A 146 14.86 -9.54 -1.31
N HIS A 147 16.09 -9.82 -0.96
CA HIS A 147 17.25 -9.25 -1.65
C HIS A 147 17.37 -9.77 -3.07
N LEU A 148 17.15 -11.05 -3.27
CA LEU A 148 17.21 -11.65 -4.59
C LEU A 148 16.13 -11.07 -5.49
N ARG A 149 14.92 -10.94 -4.96
CA ARG A 149 13.81 -10.40 -5.73
C ARG A 149 14.03 -8.97 -6.15
N ALA A 150 14.62 -8.17 -5.29
CA ALA A 150 14.91 -6.77 -5.61
C ALA A 150 15.83 -6.64 -6.82
N HIS A 151 16.66 -7.64 -7.08
CA HIS A 151 17.54 -7.63 -8.24
C HIS A 151 16.85 -8.10 -9.52
N GLU A 152 15.76 -8.81 -9.40
CA GLU A 152 15.04 -9.34 -10.55
C GLU A 152 14.06 -8.34 -11.15
N THR A 153 13.69 -7.36 -10.38
CA THR A 153 12.76 -6.33 -10.85
C THR A 153 13.50 -5.12 -11.38
#